data_7236bd799324fd68639524d81b6c6fa8
#
_entry.id   7236bd799324fd68639524d81b6c6fa8
#
_cell.length_a   1.000
_cell.length_b   1.000
_cell.length_c   1.000
_cell.angle_alpha   90.00
_cell.angle_beta   90.00
_cell.angle_gamma   90.00
#
_symmetry.space_group_name_H-M   'P 1'
#
loop_
_entity.id
_entity.type
_entity.pdbx_description
1 polymer ?
#
loop_
_entity_poly.entity_id
_entity_poly.type
_entity_poly.pdbx_seq_one_letter_code
_entity_poly.pdbx_strand_id
1 'polypeptide(L)'
;DKMQSGNCLDIGTGTGLLSLMVAQKNNSAIIDAIEIDTNAAEQALENITASPWANRIQVINKDILKLRTKKQYDFIFSNPPFFEDDLLSADKAKNNAKHNTSLTLIKLLKFVDPHLTADGLFTLLLPYQRVDYFIEEAKKTGFHLSRQILVKQTLKHKFFRGILSFKRKETKPHYSEIFIKDINQNYTPEFSALLKDYYLFL
;
A
#
# COMPACT_ATOMS: atom_id res chain seq x y z
N ASP A 1 -4.52 10.20 -13.01
CA ASP A 1 -5.16 8.97 -13.49
C ASP A 1 -6.42 8.73 -12.68
N LYS A 2 -7.53 8.38 -13.35
CA LYS A 2 -8.75 7.98 -12.66
C LYS A 2 -8.42 6.75 -11.80
N MET A 3 -8.55 6.86 -10.48
CA MET A 3 -8.51 5.69 -9.61
C MET A 3 -9.58 4.71 -10.11
N GLN A 4 -9.22 3.43 -10.19
CA GLN A 4 -10.16 2.40 -10.66
C GLN A 4 -11.36 2.36 -9.72
N SER A 5 -12.54 2.42 -10.29
CA SER A 5 -13.81 2.18 -9.61
C SER A 5 -14.00 0.68 -9.42
N GLY A 6 -14.68 0.26 -8.37
CA GLY A 6 -14.99 -1.14 -8.16
C GLY A 6 -14.57 -1.66 -6.79
N ASN A 7 -14.32 -2.95 -6.72
CA ASN A 7 -13.88 -3.60 -5.49
C ASN A 7 -12.42 -3.27 -5.18
N CYS A 8 -12.18 -2.71 -4.00
CA CYS A 8 -10.85 -2.37 -3.51
C CYS A 8 -10.48 -3.21 -2.29
N LEU A 9 -9.20 -3.46 -2.10
CA LEU A 9 -8.67 -4.15 -0.94
C LEU A 9 -7.51 -3.34 -0.36
N ASP A 10 -7.63 -2.98 0.91
CA ASP A 10 -6.57 -2.38 1.72
C ASP A 10 -5.95 -3.45 2.63
N ILE A 11 -4.70 -3.81 2.39
CA ILE A 11 -4.01 -4.85 3.15
C ILE A 11 -3.13 -4.21 4.22
N GLY A 12 -3.46 -4.46 5.49
CA GLY A 12 -2.82 -3.82 6.63
C GLY A 12 -3.29 -2.37 6.75
N THR A 13 -4.61 -2.19 6.87
CA THR A 13 -5.23 -0.86 6.85
C THR A 13 -4.84 0.01 8.06
N GLY A 14 -4.29 -0.60 9.13
CA GLY A 14 -4.00 0.09 10.37
C GLY A 14 -5.27 0.74 10.95
N THR A 15 -5.26 2.04 11.13
CA THR A 15 -6.40 2.82 11.62
C THR A 15 -7.39 3.25 10.52
N GLY A 16 -7.29 2.69 9.32
CA GLY A 16 -8.23 2.93 8.21
C GLY A 16 -7.93 4.17 7.35
N LEU A 17 -6.81 4.85 7.56
CA LEU A 17 -6.51 6.13 6.90
C LEU A 17 -6.50 6.02 5.37
N LEU A 18 -5.76 5.06 4.80
CA LEU A 18 -5.69 4.92 3.33
C LEU A 18 -7.05 4.56 2.74
N SER A 19 -7.81 3.68 3.39
CA SER A 19 -9.18 3.34 2.99
C SER A 19 -10.08 4.57 2.93
N LEU A 20 -10.03 5.44 3.94
CA LEU A 20 -10.78 6.70 3.97
C LEU A 20 -10.35 7.66 2.85
N MET A 21 -9.04 7.81 2.62
CA MET A 21 -8.51 8.65 1.53
C MET A 21 -8.96 8.13 0.15
N VAL A 22 -8.96 6.81 -0.06
CA VAL A 22 -9.46 6.20 -1.30
C VAL A 22 -10.95 6.43 -1.47
N ALA A 23 -11.75 6.22 -0.42
CA ALA A 23 -13.19 6.45 -0.45
C ALA A 23 -13.57 7.91 -0.70
N GLN A 24 -12.78 8.86 -0.19
CA GLN A 24 -12.96 10.30 -0.42
C GLN A 24 -12.71 10.67 -1.89
N LYS A 25 -11.70 10.08 -2.52
CA LYS A 25 -11.33 10.40 -3.91
C LYS A 25 -12.09 9.61 -4.97
N ASN A 26 -12.68 8.48 -4.58
CA ASN A 26 -13.39 7.61 -5.50
C ASN A 26 -14.78 7.25 -4.96
N ASN A 27 -15.80 7.89 -5.50
CA ASN A 27 -17.19 7.74 -5.05
C ASN A 27 -17.80 6.35 -5.32
N SER A 28 -17.19 5.54 -6.18
CA SER A 28 -17.65 4.19 -6.53
C SER A 28 -16.80 3.07 -5.93
N ALA A 29 -15.76 3.38 -5.15
CA ALA A 29 -14.96 2.37 -4.48
C ALA A 29 -15.73 1.70 -3.34
N ILE A 30 -15.75 0.37 -3.35
CA ILE A 30 -16.20 -0.48 -2.23
C ILE A 30 -14.97 -1.18 -1.68
N ILE A 31 -14.66 -0.98 -0.42
CA ILE A 31 -13.35 -1.29 0.15
C ILE A 31 -13.48 -2.35 1.23
N ASP A 32 -12.73 -3.43 1.11
CA ASP A 32 -12.44 -4.34 2.21
C ASP A 32 -11.11 -3.89 2.85
N ALA A 33 -11.16 -3.47 4.10
CA ALA A 33 -10.01 -2.98 4.86
C ALA A 33 -9.59 -4.05 5.87
N ILE A 34 -8.44 -4.69 5.65
CA ILE A 34 -8.01 -5.84 6.44
C ILE A 34 -6.89 -5.44 7.39
N GLU A 35 -7.06 -5.80 8.67
CA GLU A 35 -6.07 -5.56 9.70
C GLU A 35 -5.97 -6.77 10.64
N ILE A 36 -4.73 -7.18 10.94
CA ILE A 36 -4.46 -8.32 11.82
C ILE A 36 -4.47 -7.90 13.30
N ASP A 37 -4.02 -6.69 13.61
CA ASP A 37 -4.03 -6.15 14.97
C ASP A 37 -5.44 -5.72 15.37
N THR A 38 -5.95 -6.29 16.47
CA THR A 38 -7.32 -6.05 16.91
C THR A 38 -7.55 -4.58 17.33
N ASN A 39 -6.60 -3.97 18.03
CA ASN A 39 -6.76 -2.59 18.49
C ASN A 39 -6.76 -1.61 17.31
N ALA A 40 -5.87 -1.83 16.32
CA ALA A 40 -5.86 -1.03 15.10
C ALA A 40 -7.15 -1.23 14.27
N ALA A 41 -7.67 -2.45 14.18
CA ALA A 41 -8.92 -2.73 13.49
C ALA A 41 -10.14 -2.10 14.17
N GLU A 42 -10.20 -2.09 15.50
CA GLU A 42 -11.22 -1.39 16.29
C GLU A 42 -11.16 0.11 16.02
N GLN A 43 -9.96 0.72 16.07
CA GLN A 43 -9.79 2.13 15.75
C GLN A 43 -10.16 2.45 14.30
N ALA A 44 -9.85 1.54 13.35
CA ALA A 44 -10.28 1.70 11.96
C ALA A 44 -11.80 1.71 11.84
N LEU A 45 -12.47 0.79 12.55
CA LEU A 45 -13.94 0.71 12.57
C LEU A 45 -14.56 2.00 13.13
N GLU A 46 -14.03 2.54 14.22
CA GLU A 46 -14.48 3.82 14.79
C GLU A 46 -14.31 4.96 13.78
N ASN A 47 -13.11 5.12 13.20
CA ASN A 47 -12.81 6.17 12.24
C ASN A 47 -13.72 6.08 10.99
N ILE A 48 -13.91 4.87 10.47
CA ILE A 48 -14.75 4.63 9.30
C ILE A 48 -16.21 4.88 9.61
N THR A 49 -16.70 4.42 10.76
CA THR A 49 -18.10 4.62 11.18
C THR A 49 -18.43 6.11 11.36
N ALA A 50 -17.47 6.89 11.85
CA ALA A 50 -17.61 8.35 11.99
C ALA A 50 -17.50 9.12 10.65
N SER A 51 -17.14 8.44 9.56
CA SER A 51 -16.93 9.07 8.25
C SER A 51 -18.18 9.06 7.36
N PRO A 52 -18.27 9.95 6.36
CA PRO A 52 -19.33 9.91 5.34
C PRO A 52 -19.29 8.65 4.45
N TRP A 53 -18.26 7.83 4.54
CA TRP A 53 -18.03 6.66 3.67
C TRP A 53 -18.22 5.32 4.37
N ALA A 54 -18.81 5.31 5.58
CA ALA A 54 -19.02 4.11 6.40
C ALA A 54 -19.72 2.97 5.64
N ASN A 55 -20.66 3.28 4.77
CA ASN A 55 -21.41 2.30 3.97
C ASN A 55 -20.61 1.67 2.81
N ARG A 56 -19.40 2.14 2.54
CA ARG A 56 -18.55 1.68 1.43
C ARG A 56 -17.25 1.02 1.88
N ILE A 57 -16.99 0.98 3.19
CA ILE A 57 -15.74 0.42 3.73
C ILE A 57 -16.11 -0.61 4.80
N GLN A 58 -15.67 -1.85 4.59
CA GLN A 58 -15.82 -2.94 5.55
C GLN A 58 -14.48 -3.22 6.22
N VAL A 59 -14.40 -3.08 7.54
CA VAL A 59 -13.23 -3.52 8.31
C VAL A 59 -13.32 -5.01 8.59
N ILE A 60 -12.23 -5.72 8.36
CA ILE A 60 -12.10 -7.16 8.57
C ILE A 60 -10.88 -7.40 9.46
N ASN A 61 -11.09 -7.68 10.75
CA ASN A 61 -10.01 -8.03 11.67
C ASN A 61 -9.58 -9.47 11.43
N LYS A 62 -8.58 -9.65 10.59
CA LYS A 62 -8.07 -10.99 10.22
C LYS A 62 -6.65 -10.93 9.66
N ASP A 63 -5.91 -12.03 9.86
CA ASP A 63 -4.68 -12.27 9.11
C ASP A 63 -5.02 -12.49 7.63
N ILE A 64 -4.46 -11.65 6.74
CA ILE A 64 -4.67 -11.74 5.29
C ILE A 64 -4.28 -13.12 4.74
N LEU A 65 -3.26 -13.77 5.31
CA LEU A 65 -2.81 -15.10 4.88
C LEU A 65 -3.82 -16.20 5.23
N LYS A 66 -4.74 -15.94 6.17
CA LYS A 66 -5.82 -16.85 6.58
C LYS A 66 -7.17 -16.47 5.99
N LEU A 67 -7.23 -15.36 5.23
CA LEU A 67 -8.46 -14.98 4.55
C LEU A 67 -8.81 -16.01 3.47
N ARG A 68 -10.03 -16.52 3.52
CA ARG A 68 -10.59 -17.41 2.49
C ARG A 68 -11.68 -16.65 1.77
N THR A 69 -11.37 -16.14 0.60
CA THR A 69 -12.31 -15.42 -0.26
C THR A 69 -12.10 -15.80 -1.71
N LYS A 70 -13.17 -15.76 -2.52
CA LYS A 70 -13.11 -15.86 -3.98
C LYS A 70 -13.29 -14.49 -4.64
N LYS A 71 -13.44 -13.43 -3.82
CA LYS A 71 -13.61 -12.06 -4.30
C LYS A 71 -12.34 -11.63 -5.02
N GLN A 72 -12.51 -11.02 -6.18
CA GLN A 72 -11.45 -10.34 -6.92
C GLN A 72 -11.61 -8.84 -6.77
N TYR A 73 -10.48 -8.15 -6.83
CA TYR A 73 -10.40 -6.71 -6.61
C TYR A 73 -9.82 -6.02 -7.83
N ASP A 74 -10.39 -4.87 -8.16
CA ASP A 74 -9.91 -4.01 -9.24
C ASP A 74 -8.73 -3.15 -8.79
N PHE A 75 -8.66 -2.89 -7.48
CA PHE A 75 -7.56 -2.17 -6.88
C PHE A 75 -7.17 -2.80 -5.54
N ILE A 76 -5.91 -3.24 -5.44
CA ILE A 76 -5.31 -3.70 -4.19
C ILE A 76 -4.21 -2.72 -3.81
N PHE A 77 -4.21 -2.27 -2.57
CA PHE A 77 -3.17 -1.38 -2.07
C PHE A 77 -2.72 -1.78 -0.68
N SER A 78 -1.48 -1.42 -0.36
CA SER A 78 -0.89 -1.73 0.94
C SER A 78 0.20 -0.74 1.31
N ASN A 79 0.24 -0.38 2.57
CA ASN A 79 1.40 0.20 3.23
C ASN A 79 1.83 -0.78 4.33
N PRO A 80 2.47 -1.90 3.94
CA PRO A 80 2.77 -2.97 4.89
C PRO A 80 3.74 -2.49 5.96
N PRO A 81 3.63 -2.99 7.20
CA PRO A 81 4.62 -2.69 8.21
C PRO A 81 6.00 -3.15 7.72
N PHE A 82 6.97 -2.26 7.79
CA PHE A 82 8.34 -2.55 7.40
C PHE A 82 9.02 -3.27 8.56
N PHE A 83 9.04 -4.59 8.53
CA PHE A 83 9.87 -5.35 9.44
C PHE A 83 11.33 -5.15 9.01
N GLU A 84 12.10 -4.44 9.84
CA GLU A 84 13.55 -4.24 9.65
C GLU A 84 14.31 -5.58 9.66
N ASP A 85 13.69 -6.64 10.15
CA ASP A 85 14.24 -8.00 10.29
C ASP A 85 14.37 -8.79 8.96
N ASP A 86 13.95 -8.26 7.82
CA ASP A 86 14.26 -8.84 6.51
C ASP A 86 15.73 -8.60 6.07
N LEU A 87 16.47 -7.78 6.81
CA LEU A 87 17.92 -7.76 6.78
C LEU A 87 18.39 -8.94 7.63
N LEU A 88 18.99 -9.95 6.98
CA LEU A 88 19.59 -11.13 7.59
C LEU A 88 20.34 -10.77 8.88
N SER A 89 19.71 -10.90 10.03
CA SER A 89 20.42 -10.93 11.30
C SER A 89 21.12 -12.28 11.38
N ALA A 90 22.35 -12.31 11.91
CA ALA A 90 23.16 -13.51 12.01
C ALA A 90 22.54 -14.63 12.89
N ASP A 91 21.37 -14.40 13.46
CA ASP A 91 20.69 -15.31 14.38
C ASP A 91 19.54 -16.06 13.66
N LYS A 92 19.91 -17.13 12.94
CA LYS A 92 18.99 -17.98 12.14
C LYS A 92 17.84 -18.59 12.93
N ALA A 93 17.96 -18.78 14.24
CA ALA A 93 16.93 -19.43 15.06
C ALA A 93 15.77 -18.49 15.42
N LYS A 94 16.02 -17.20 15.67
CA LYS A 94 14.97 -16.19 15.90
C LYS A 94 14.24 -15.81 14.61
N ASN A 95 14.93 -15.89 13.46
CA ASN A 95 14.36 -15.60 12.16
C ASN A 95 13.28 -16.63 11.74
N ASN A 96 13.47 -17.91 11.99
CA ASN A 96 12.54 -18.96 11.56
C ASN A 96 11.17 -18.89 12.25
N ALA A 97 11.10 -18.50 13.52
CA ALA A 97 9.83 -18.41 14.25
C ALA A 97 9.00 -17.16 13.84
N LYS A 98 9.65 -16.03 13.60
CA LYS A 98 9.00 -14.76 13.14
C LYS A 98 8.63 -14.83 11.66
N HIS A 99 9.46 -15.44 10.79
CA HIS A 99 9.19 -15.56 9.35
C HIS A 99 7.94 -16.40 9.02
N ASN A 100 7.54 -17.33 9.88
CA ASN A 100 6.36 -18.19 9.61
C ASN A 100 5.03 -17.47 9.86
N THR A 101 5.00 -16.43 10.67
CA THR A 101 3.77 -15.72 11.07
C THR A 101 3.63 -14.33 10.47
N SER A 102 4.72 -13.69 10.01
CA SER A 102 4.69 -12.33 9.45
C SER A 102 4.34 -12.31 7.96
N LEU A 103 3.66 -11.24 7.53
CA LEU A 103 3.39 -10.95 6.12
C LEU A 103 4.69 -10.49 5.44
N THR A 104 5.35 -11.39 4.70
CA THR A 104 6.50 -11.03 3.87
C THR A 104 6.04 -10.50 2.51
N LEU A 105 6.92 -9.76 1.80
CA LEU A 105 6.62 -9.25 0.46
C LEU A 105 6.27 -10.35 -0.55
N ILE A 106 6.91 -11.52 -0.42
CA ILE A 106 6.59 -12.69 -1.27
C ILE A 106 5.22 -13.28 -0.93
N LYS A 107 4.86 -13.38 0.36
CA LYS A 107 3.53 -13.83 0.78
C LYS A 107 2.45 -12.85 0.32
N LEU A 108 2.72 -11.56 0.37
CA LEU A 108 1.84 -10.51 -0.15
C LEU A 108 1.58 -10.71 -1.65
N LEU A 109 2.63 -10.90 -2.47
CA LEU A 109 2.49 -11.18 -3.91
C LEU A 109 1.67 -12.45 -4.16
N LYS A 110 1.94 -13.53 -3.43
CA LYS A 110 1.18 -14.80 -3.54
C LYS A 110 -0.29 -14.64 -3.18
N PHE A 111 -0.62 -13.73 -2.27
CA PHE A 111 -2.01 -13.42 -1.96
C PHE A 111 -2.63 -12.55 -3.05
N VAL A 112 -1.94 -11.51 -3.50
CA VAL A 112 -2.45 -10.57 -4.52
C VAL A 112 -2.74 -11.30 -5.84
N ASP A 113 -1.91 -12.27 -6.22
CA ASP A 113 -2.00 -12.93 -7.52
C ASP A 113 -3.40 -13.50 -7.81
N PRO A 114 -4.03 -14.39 -7.05
CA PRO A 114 -5.36 -14.90 -7.36
C PRO A 114 -6.50 -13.89 -7.13
N HIS A 115 -6.24 -12.79 -6.42
CA HIS A 115 -7.28 -11.85 -5.99
C HIS A 115 -7.33 -10.53 -6.79
N LEU A 116 -6.33 -10.27 -7.65
CA LEU A 116 -6.35 -9.10 -8.52
C LEU A 116 -7.02 -9.45 -9.85
N THR A 117 -8.00 -8.63 -10.29
CA THR A 117 -8.64 -8.80 -11.62
C THR A 117 -7.61 -8.65 -12.75
N ALA A 118 -7.96 -9.12 -13.97
CA ALA A 118 -7.07 -9.10 -15.12
C ALA A 118 -6.57 -7.68 -15.49
N ASP A 119 -7.43 -6.68 -15.34
CA ASP A 119 -7.11 -5.27 -15.59
C ASP A 119 -6.85 -4.49 -14.30
N GLY A 120 -6.77 -5.19 -13.17
CA GLY A 120 -6.59 -4.62 -11.84
C GLY A 120 -5.24 -3.92 -11.65
N LEU A 121 -5.20 -3.07 -10.64
CA LEU A 121 -4.01 -2.34 -10.21
C LEU A 121 -3.61 -2.77 -8.80
N PHE A 122 -2.35 -3.15 -8.63
CA PHE A 122 -1.76 -3.39 -7.32
C PHE A 122 -0.75 -2.28 -7.00
N THR A 123 -0.93 -1.59 -5.87
CA THR A 123 -0.04 -0.50 -5.45
C THR A 123 0.43 -0.71 -4.02
N LEU A 124 1.72 -0.46 -3.78
CA LEU A 124 2.27 -0.53 -2.42
C LEU A 124 3.34 0.52 -2.19
N LEU A 125 3.48 0.92 -0.92
CA LEU A 125 4.58 1.75 -0.43
C LEU A 125 5.66 0.85 0.17
N LEU A 126 6.93 1.11 -0.16
CA LEU A 126 8.09 0.35 0.35
C LEU A 126 9.23 1.29 0.78
N PRO A 127 10.12 0.86 1.70
CA PRO A 127 11.44 1.45 1.84
C PRO A 127 12.19 1.38 0.51
N TYR A 128 12.93 2.45 0.18
CA TYR A 128 13.65 2.55 -1.10
C TYR A 128 14.56 1.34 -1.36
N GLN A 129 15.23 0.83 -0.32
CA GLN A 129 16.14 -0.32 -0.42
C GLN A 129 15.46 -1.62 -0.87
N ARG A 130 14.12 -1.68 -0.81
CA ARG A 130 13.31 -2.85 -1.21
C ARG A 130 12.70 -2.73 -2.60
N VAL A 131 12.81 -1.56 -3.22
CA VAL A 131 12.14 -1.26 -4.50
C VAL A 131 12.59 -2.22 -5.59
N ASP A 132 13.88 -2.31 -5.88
CA ASP A 132 14.40 -3.14 -6.97
C ASP A 132 14.14 -4.63 -6.72
N TYR A 133 14.36 -5.09 -5.49
CA TYR A 133 14.05 -6.46 -5.09
C TYR A 133 12.59 -6.80 -5.34
N PHE A 134 11.67 -5.92 -4.94
CA PHE A 134 10.24 -6.19 -5.11
C PHE A 134 9.80 -6.18 -6.57
N ILE A 135 10.36 -5.30 -7.40
CA ILE A 135 10.09 -5.26 -8.84
C ILE A 135 10.47 -6.59 -9.50
N GLU A 136 11.65 -7.15 -9.17
CA GLU A 136 12.11 -8.42 -9.69
C GLU A 136 11.21 -9.59 -9.23
N GLU A 137 10.81 -9.63 -7.97
CA GLU A 137 9.91 -10.67 -7.45
C GLU A 137 8.50 -10.57 -8.07
N ALA A 138 7.98 -9.35 -8.22
CA ALA A 138 6.69 -9.12 -8.87
C ALA A 138 6.70 -9.61 -10.34
N LYS A 139 7.78 -9.35 -11.07
CA LYS A 139 7.96 -9.82 -12.46
C LYS A 139 7.92 -11.35 -12.57
N LYS A 140 8.54 -12.06 -11.62
CA LYS A 140 8.51 -13.55 -11.58
C LYS A 140 7.10 -14.10 -11.39
N THR A 141 6.20 -13.33 -10.80
CA THR A 141 4.79 -13.70 -10.59
C THR A 141 3.84 -13.15 -11.67
N GLY A 142 4.38 -12.63 -12.77
CA GLY A 142 3.58 -12.11 -13.89
C GLY A 142 3.00 -10.72 -13.67
N PHE A 143 3.55 -9.96 -12.71
CA PHE A 143 3.20 -8.55 -12.53
C PHE A 143 4.24 -7.64 -13.17
N HIS A 144 3.76 -6.66 -13.93
CA HIS A 144 4.61 -5.69 -14.61
C HIS A 144 4.48 -4.32 -13.95
N LEU A 145 5.62 -3.68 -13.68
CA LEU A 145 5.65 -2.32 -13.16
C LEU A 145 4.94 -1.38 -14.16
N SER A 146 3.98 -0.63 -13.67
CA SER A 146 3.27 0.40 -14.46
C SER A 146 3.62 1.81 -14.01
N ARG A 147 3.97 1.98 -12.74
CA ARG A 147 4.39 3.28 -12.18
C ARG A 147 5.35 3.07 -11.03
N GLN A 148 6.37 3.94 -10.97
CA GLN A 148 7.27 4.09 -9.83
C GLN A 148 7.35 5.56 -9.44
N ILE A 149 7.09 5.84 -8.17
CA ILE A 149 7.27 7.16 -7.57
C ILE A 149 8.29 7.03 -6.46
N LEU A 150 9.42 7.70 -6.58
CA LEU A 150 10.46 7.73 -5.55
C LEU A 150 10.33 9.00 -4.71
N VAL A 151 10.47 8.85 -3.39
CA VAL A 151 10.24 9.95 -2.43
C VAL A 151 11.53 10.32 -1.72
N LYS A 152 11.84 11.62 -1.70
CA LYS A 152 12.92 12.23 -0.92
C LYS A 152 12.37 13.24 0.07
N GLN A 153 13.09 13.43 1.17
CA GLN A 153 12.77 14.50 2.10
C GLN A 153 13.02 15.88 1.47
N THR A 154 14.20 16.07 0.88
CA THR A 154 14.57 17.26 0.07
C THR A 154 15.47 16.81 -1.08
N LEU A 155 15.79 17.71 -2.01
CA LEU A 155 16.75 17.45 -3.10
C LEU A 155 18.09 16.88 -2.65
N LYS A 156 18.58 17.27 -1.45
CA LYS A 156 19.88 16.86 -0.90
C LYS A 156 19.86 15.46 -0.25
N HIS A 157 18.69 14.93 0.08
CA HIS A 157 18.56 13.63 0.73
C HIS A 157 18.51 12.51 -0.30
N LYS A 158 18.86 11.29 0.14
CA LYS A 158 18.66 10.06 -0.64
C LYS A 158 17.17 9.71 -0.66
N PHE A 159 16.77 8.89 -1.62
CA PHE A 159 15.44 8.28 -1.60
C PHE A 159 15.26 7.43 -0.35
N PHE A 160 14.10 7.48 0.26
CA PHE A 160 13.78 6.70 1.45
C PHE A 160 12.51 5.86 1.30
N ARG A 161 11.64 6.21 0.34
CA ARG A 161 10.42 5.44 0.02
C ARG A 161 10.25 5.33 -1.49
N GLY A 162 9.57 4.24 -1.91
CA GLY A 162 9.07 4.06 -3.25
C GLY A 162 7.60 3.66 -3.22
N ILE A 163 6.78 4.29 -4.06
CA ILE A 163 5.41 3.86 -4.34
C ILE A 163 5.43 3.17 -5.68
N LEU A 164 5.08 1.89 -5.70
CA LEU A 164 5.11 1.05 -6.88
C LEU A 164 3.69 0.63 -7.26
N SER A 165 3.36 0.72 -8.53
CA SER A 165 2.10 0.20 -9.05
C SER A 165 2.35 -0.85 -10.13
N PHE A 166 1.63 -1.95 -10.07
CA PHE A 166 1.78 -3.11 -10.94
C PHE A 166 0.47 -3.46 -11.63
N LYS A 167 0.60 -4.01 -12.83
CA LYS A 167 -0.50 -4.58 -13.63
C LYS A 167 -0.09 -5.94 -14.15
N ARG A 168 -1.09 -6.75 -14.60
CA ARG A 168 -0.82 -8.02 -15.28
C ARG A 168 -0.34 -7.81 -16.72
N LYS A 169 -0.87 -6.79 -17.40
CA LYS A 169 -0.44 -6.44 -18.76
C LYS A 169 0.86 -5.64 -18.69
N GLU A 170 1.81 -6.01 -19.52
CA GLU A 170 3.03 -5.24 -19.70
C GLU A 170 2.70 -3.86 -20.29
N THR A 171 3.22 -2.84 -19.67
CA THR A 171 3.07 -1.44 -20.07
C THR A 171 4.40 -0.73 -19.90
N LYS A 172 4.63 0.35 -20.64
CA LYS A 172 5.79 1.21 -20.39
C LYS A 172 5.63 1.88 -19.02
N PRO A 173 6.55 1.65 -18.07
CA PRO A 173 6.43 2.24 -16.74
C PRO A 173 6.54 3.76 -16.77
N HIS A 174 5.75 4.42 -15.93
CA HIS A 174 5.89 5.86 -15.67
C HIS A 174 6.74 6.06 -14.42
N TYR A 175 7.81 6.85 -14.53
CA TYR A 175 8.73 7.18 -13.44
C TYR A 175 8.53 8.62 -13.02
N SER A 176 8.49 8.87 -11.71
CA SER A 176 8.46 10.22 -11.15
C SER A 176 9.11 10.27 -9.77
N GLU A 177 9.38 11.48 -9.29
CA GLU A 177 9.95 11.74 -7.97
C GLU A 177 9.06 12.72 -7.23
N ILE A 178 9.00 12.59 -5.91
CA ILE A 178 8.35 13.53 -5.00
C ILE A 178 9.38 14.02 -4.00
N PHE A 179 9.48 15.34 -3.90
CA PHE A 179 10.24 16.02 -2.87
C PHE A 179 9.26 16.58 -1.85
N ILE A 180 9.38 16.14 -0.59
CA ILE A 180 8.46 16.60 0.47
C ILE A 180 8.69 18.07 0.76
N LYS A 181 9.97 18.47 0.89
CA LYS A 181 10.36 19.83 1.22
C LYS A 181 11.38 20.41 0.23
N ASP A 182 11.34 21.71 0.09
CA ASP A 182 12.33 22.49 -0.64
C ASP A 182 13.63 22.71 0.17
N ILE A 183 14.56 23.50 -0.35
CA ILE A 183 15.84 23.81 0.31
C ILE A 183 15.66 24.65 1.59
N ASN A 184 14.54 25.38 1.68
CA ASN A 184 14.21 26.26 2.83
C ASN A 184 13.35 25.53 3.87
N GLN A 185 13.17 24.20 3.74
CA GLN A 185 12.36 23.35 4.63
C GLN A 185 10.84 23.61 4.55
N ASN A 186 10.35 24.32 3.53
CA ASN A 186 8.94 24.45 3.24
C ASN A 186 8.46 23.22 2.44
N TYR A 187 7.19 22.85 2.59
CA TYR A 187 6.59 21.84 1.72
C TYR A 187 6.63 22.30 0.25
N THR A 188 6.97 21.38 -0.64
CA THR A 188 6.94 21.69 -2.07
C THR A 188 5.51 21.90 -2.55
N PRO A 189 5.29 22.73 -3.60
CA PRO A 189 3.96 22.92 -4.18
C PRO A 189 3.32 21.60 -4.62
N GLU A 190 4.11 20.69 -5.19
CA GLU A 190 3.67 19.36 -5.62
C GLU A 190 3.19 18.51 -4.46
N PHE A 191 3.95 18.46 -3.35
CA PHE A 191 3.59 17.72 -2.15
C PHE A 191 2.33 18.31 -1.50
N SER A 192 2.27 19.64 -1.37
CA SER A 192 1.10 20.34 -0.84
C SER A 192 -0.14 20.09 -1.69
N ALA A 193 -0.03 20.13 -3.03
CA ALA A 193 -1.14 19.86 -3.92
C ALA A 193 -1.69 18.43 -3.80
N LEU A 194 -0.82 17.44 -3.49
CA LEU A 194 -1.23 16.05 -3.27
C LEU A 194 -2.02 15.87 -1.97
N LEU A 195 -1.67 16.62 -0.92
CA LEU A 195 -2.16 16.38 0.44
C LEU A 195 -3.13 17.43 0.97
N LYS A 196 -3.34 18.54 0.26
CA LYS A 196 -4.21 19.66 0.69
C LYS A 196 -5.62 19.26 1.12
N ASP A 197 -6.16 18.18 0.53
CA ASP A 197 -7.51 17.70 0.84
C ASP A 197 -7.56 16.76 2.06
N TYR A 198 -6.41 16.46 2.67
CA TYR A 198 -6.25 15.51 3.77
C TYR A 198 -5.63 16.13 5.03
N TYR A 199 -4.94 17.25 4.89
CA TYR A 199 -4.29 17.94 5.99
C TYR A 199 -4.99 19.26 6.27
N LEU A 200 -5.18 19.56 7.56
CA LEU A 200 -5.75 20.83 7.99
C LEU A 200 -4.79 22.00 7.76
N PHE A 201 -3.48 21.75 7.87
CA PHE A 201 -2.41 22.74 7.68
C PHE A 201 -1.27 22.09 6.90
N LEU A 202 -0.91 22.70 5.78
CA LEU A 202 0.22 22.36 4.91
C LEU A 202 1.00 23.62 4.57
#